data_178d7d23edf522ae333cbda71a824080
#
_entry.id   178d7d23edf522ae333cbda71a824080
#
_cell.length_a   1.000
_cell.length_b   1.000
_cell.length_c   1.000
_cell.angle_alpha   90.00
_cell.angle_beta   90.00
_cell.angle_gamma   90.00
#
_symmetry.space_group_name_H-M   'P 1'
#
loop_
_entity.id
_entity.type
_entity.pdbx_description
1 polymer ?
#
loop_
_entity_poly.entity_id
_entity_poly.type
_entity_poly.pdbx_seq_one_letter_code
_entity_poly.pdbx_strand_id
1 'polypeptide(L)'
;MLVSFVKYEGAGNDFILIDDREELFSADARLIADLCDRHFGIGADGLMTLQRSVEMDCSMRYYNADGSPGEMCGNGARCFALFAEHLGIGGETKYFDCLLYTSDAADEGLGVD
;
A
#
# COMPACT_ATOMS: atom_id res chain seq x y z
N MET A 1 12.81 -15.07 -4.32
CA MET A 1 12.82 -13.62 -4.39
C MET A 1 12.71 -13.02 -3.00
N LEU A 2 13.55 -12.06 -2.71
CA LEU A 2 13.50 -11.39 -1.42
C LEU A 2 12.66 -10.13 -1.55
N VAL A 3 11.72 -9.97 -0.63
CA VAL A 3 10.89 -8.78 -0.61
C VAL A 3 11.03 -8.15 0.76
N SER A 4 11.47 -6.90 0.78
CA SER A 4 11.57 -6.17 2.03
C SER A 4 10.24 -5.50 2.33
N PHE A 5 9.88 -5.49 3.57
CA PHE A 5 8.63 -4.88 3.97
C PHE A 5 8.80 -4.15 5.29
N VAL A 6 7.86 -3.27 5.58
CA VAL A 6 7.80 -2.59 6.86
C VAL A 6 6.38 -2.74 7.37
N LYS A 7 6.21 -2.93 8.66
CA LYS A 7 4.88 -2.97 9.25
C LYS A 7 4.63 -1.67 9.97
N TYR A 8 3.51 -1.06 9.67
CA TYR A 8 3.07 0.14 10.37
C TYR A 8 1.74 -0.15 11.03
N GLU A 9 1.52 0.49 12.14
CA GLU A 9 0.29 0.35 12.88
C GLU A 9 -0.28 1.73 13.16
N GLY A 10 -1.56 1.90 12.93
CA GLY A 10 -2.21 3.16 13.22
C GLY A 10 -3.61 2.93 13.71
N ALA A 11 -3.93 3.43 14.89
CA ALA A 11 -5.28 3.42 15.43
C ALA A 11 -5.92 2.03 15.43
N GLY A 12 -5.14 1.02 15.72
CA GLY A 12 -5.68 -0.32 15.84
C GLY A 12 -5.60 -1.18 14.59
N ASN A 13 -5.15 -0.61 13.48
CA ASN A 13 -4.96 -1.39 12.26
C ASN A 13 -3.48 -1.50 11.96
N ASP A 14 -3.06 -2.63 11.45
CA ASP A 14 -1.66 -2.79 11.05
C ASP A 14 -1.59 -3.19 9.58
N PHE A 15 -0.55 -2.71 8.91
CA PHE A 15 -0.42 -2.89 7.48
C PHE A 15 1.01 -3.27 7.13
N ILE A 16 1.14 -4.14 6.14
CA ILE A 16 2.42 -4.47 5.54
C ILE A 16 2.62 -3.49 4.38
N LEU A 17 3.74 -2.77 4.38
CA LEU A 17 4.02 -1.82 3.31
C LEU A 17 5.26 -2.26 2.56
N ILE A 18 5.16 -2.29 1.25
CA ILE A 18 6.23 -2.75 0.38
C ILE A 18 6.61 -1.63 -0.58
N ASP A 19 7.90 -1.34 -0.64
CA ASP A 19 8.44 -0.40 -1.61
C ASP A 19 8.56 -1.15 -2.92
N ASP A 20 7.60 -0.96 -3.79
CA ASP A 20 7.54 -1.68 -5.06
C ASP A 20 7.79 -0.74 -6.22
N ARG A 21 8.71 0.23 -6.04
CA ARG A 21 9.02 1.17 -7.12
C ARG A 21 9.61 0.48 -8.33
N GLU A 22 10.19 -0.70 -8.13
CA GLU A 22 10.75 -1.45 -9.24
C GLU A 22 9.71 -2.40 -9.85
N GLU A 23 8.53 -2.46 -9.26
CA GLU A 23 7.43 -3.28 -9.76
C GLU A 23 7.79 -4.75 -9.88
N LEU A 24 8.48 -5.25 -8.89
CA LEU A 24 8.87 -6.65 -8.85
C LEU A 24 7.96 -7.51 -8.00
N PHE A 25 7.13 -6.89 -7.18
CA PHE A 25 6.24 -7.64 -6.31
C PHE A 25 5.04 -8.15 -7.12
N SER A 26 4.83 -9.44 -7.05
CA SER A 26 3.70 -10.03 -7.76
C SER A 26 2.50 -10.01 -6.82
N ALA A 27 1.52 -9.19 -7.14
CA ALA A 27 0.35 -8.99 -6.29
C ALA A 27 -0.66 -10.10 -6.52
N ASP A 28 -0.30 -11.29 -6.11
CA ASP A 28 -1.17 -12.44 -6.23
C ASP A 28 -2.00 -12.55 -4.96
N ALA A 29 -3.31 -12.73 -5.11
CA ALA A 29 -4.20 -12.73 -3.96
C ALA A 29 -3.81 -13.78 -2.93
N ARG A 30 -3.39 -14.95 -3.38
CA ARG A 30 -3.02 -16.00 -2.46
C ARG A 30 -1.76 -15.65 -1.69
N LEU A 31 -0.79 -15.05 -2.38
CA LEU A 31 0.43 -14.65 -1.72
C LEU A 31 0.15 -13.58 -0.68
N ILE A 32 -0.71 -12.62 -1.01
CA ILE A 32 -1.04 -11.56 -0.07
C ILE A 32 -1.78 -12.13 1.13
N ALA A 33 -2.70 -13.06 0.89
CA ALA A 33 -3.42 -13.67 2.00
C ALA A 33 -2.46 -14.44 2.90
N ASP A 34 -1.49 -15.11 2.31
CA ASP A 34 -0.51 -15.85 3.10
C ASP A 34 0.36 -14.90 3.92
N LEU A 35 0.75 -13.77 3.34
CA LEU A 35 1.56 -12.80 4.07
C LEU A 35 0.79 -12.16 5.21
N CYS A 36 -0.49 -11.92 5.02
CA CYS A 36 -1.31 -11.29 6.04
C CYS A 36 -1.81 -12.27 7.10
N ASP A 37 -1.59 -13.54 6.92
CA ASP A 37 -2.04 -14.55 7.87
C ASP A 37 -1.26 -14.39 9.17
N ARG A 38 -2.00 -14.30 10.29
CA ARG A 38 -1.36 -14.03 11.57
C ARG A 38 -0.72 -15.24 12.20
N HIS A 39 -1.01 -16.43 11.68
CA HIS A 39 -0.40 -17.63 12.21
C HIS A 39 0.82 -18.07 11.41
N PHE A 40 0.72 -18.00 10.11
CA PHE A 40 1.79 -18.54 9.27
C PHE A 40 2.52 -17.48 8.45
N GLY A 41 2.03 -16.27 8.45
CA GLY A 41 2.68 -15.20 7.72
C GLY A 41 3.14 -14.09 8.65
N ILE A 42 3.30 -12.90 8.09
CA ILE A 42 3.69 -11.74 8.87
C ILE A 42 2.54 -11.29 9.77
N GLY A 43 1.33 -11.36 9.25
CA GLY A 43 0.15 -10.97 9.97
C GLY A 43 -0.14 -9.48 9.82
N ALA A 44 -1.28 -9.15 9.24
CA ALA A 44 -1.66 -7.76 9.10
C ALA A 44 -3.12 -7.66 8.67
N ASP A 45 -3.70 -6.48 8.87
CA ASP A 45 -5.06 -6.23 8.40
C ASP A 45 -5.09 -5.98 6.91
N GLY A 46 -3.99 -5.56 6.33
CA GLY A 46 -3.92 -5.33 4.89
C GLY A 46 -2.49 -5.14 4.43
N LEU A 47 -2.33 -5.00 3.13
CA LEU A 47 -1.02 -4.83 2.51
C LEU A 47 -1.10 -3.71 1.50
N MET A 48 -0.10 -2.86 1.48
CA MET A 48 -0.04 -1.77 0.52
C MET A 48 1.30 -1.81 -0.19
N THR A 49 1.28 -1.50 -1.49
CA THR A 49 2.51 -1.35 -2.24
C THR A 49 2.66 0.11 -2.66
N LEU A 50 3.88 0.59 -2.65
CA LEU A 50 4.20 1.94 -3.10
C LEU A 50 4.93 1.83 -4.42
N GLN A 51 4.38 2.42 -5.46
CA GLN A 51 4.95 2.38 -6.79
C GLN A 51 5.19 3.79 -7.29
N ARG A 52 5.92 3.92 -8.37
CA ARG A 52 6.18 5.23 -8.96
C ARG A 52 4.92 5.75 -9.61
N SER A 53 4.79 7.05 -9.64
CA SER A 53 3.69 7.70 -10.32
C SER A 53 4.24 8.73 -11.28
N VAL A 54 3.60 8.91 -12.38
CA VAL A 54 3.99 9.91 -13.35
C VAL A 54 3.52 11.29 -12.92
N GLU A 55 2.37 11.37 -12.28
CA GLU A 55 1.78 12.64 -11.94
C GLU A 55 1.86 13.02 -10.49
N MET A 56 1.99 12.06 -9.63
CA MET A 56 1.99 12.30 -8.19
C MET A 56 3.34 11.90 -7.63
N ASP A 57 3.50 12.07 -6.32
CA ASP A 57 4.75 11.66 -5.68
C ASP A 57 4.92 10.15 -5.77
N CYS A 58 3.83 9.42 -5.65
CA CYS A 58 3.86 7.97 -5.76
C CYS A 58 2.45 7.45 -5.95
N SER A 59 2.33 6.16 -6.18
CA SER A 59 1.05 5.49 -6.34
C SER A 59 0.91 4.40 -5.28
N MET A 60 -0.30 4.22 -4.79
CA MET A 60 -0.57 3.21 -3.79
C MET A 60 -1.52 2.17 -4.34
N ARG A 61 -1.25 0.91 -4.01
CA ARG A 61 -2.22 -0.15 -4.22
C ARG A 61 -2.49 -0.77 -2.88
N TYR A 62 -3.76 -0.99 -2.58
CA TYR A 62 -4.15 -1.51 -1.29
C TYR A 62 -4.88 -2.84 -1.45
N TYR A 63 -4.53 -3.81 -0.63
CA TYR A 63 -5.15 -5.13 -0.63
C TYR A 63 -5.60 -5.48 0.77
N ASN A 64 -6.79 -6.09 0.84
CA ASN A 64 -7.29 -6.60 2.10
C ASN A 64 -6.49 -7.84 2.51
N ALA A 65 -6.69 -8.26 3.74
CA ALA A 65 -5.94 -9.41 4.26
C ALA A 65 -6.23 -10.70 3.50
N ASP A 66 -7.35 -10.77 2.79
CA ASP A 66 -7.67 -11.96 2.01
C ASP A 66 -7.08 -11.88 0.60
N GLY A 67 -6.35 -10.82 0.29
CA GLY A 67 -5.73 -10.67 -1.01
C GLY A 67 -6.58 -9.93 -2.01
N SER A 68 -7.83 -9.60 -1.69
CA SER A 68 -8.66 -8.89 -2.62
C SER A 68 -8.32 -7.41 -2.62
N PRO A 69 -8.48 -6.72 -3.74
CA PRO A 69 -8.23 -5.28 -3.76
C PRO A 69 -9.20 -4.59 -2.81
N GLY A 70 -8.71 -3.62 -2.08
CA GLY A 70 -9.51 -2.93 -1.10
C GLY A 70 -9.49 -1.44 -1.33
N GLU A 71 -10.31 -0.77 -0.53
CA GLU A 71 -10.37 0.67 -0.58
C GLU A 71 -9.54 1.25 0.54
N MET A 72 -8.89 2.35 0.25
CA MET A 72 -8.06 3.01 1.23
C MET A 72 -8.91 3.60 2.33
N CYS A 73 -8.48 3.43 3.56
CA CYS A 73 -9.11 4.08 4.70
C CYS A 73 -8.15 5.12 5.25
N GLY A 74 -8.66 5.97 6.15
CA GLY A 74 -7.84 7.02 6.72
C GLY A 74 -6.59 6.52 7.43
N ASN A 75 -6.72 5.41 8.16
CA ASN A 75 -5.56 4.86 8.85
C ASN A 75 -4.52 4.36 7.86
N GLY A 76 -4.98 3.71 6.79
CA GLY A 76 -4.06 3.24 5.77
C GLY A 76 -3.36 4.37 5.07
N ALA A 77 -4.09 5.44 4.76
CA ALA A 77 -3.50 6.60 4.12
C ALA A 77 -2.42 7.21 4.98
N ARG A 78 -2.66 7.29 6.28
CA ARG A 78 -1.68 7.86 7.19
C ARG A 78 -0.43 7.00 7.25
N CYS A 79 -0.61 5.69 7.34
CA CYS A 79 0.53 4.79 7.35
C CYS A 79 1.32 4.86 6.04
N PHE A 80 0.60 4.98 4.94
CA PHE A 80 1.25 5.09 3.63
C PHE A 80 2.06 6.37 3.54
N ALA A 81 1.52 7.48 4.03
CA ALA A 81 2.24 8.74 4.00
C ALA A 81 3.52 8.67 4.84
N LEU A 82 3.45 8.01 5.99
CA LEU A 82 4.62 7.83 6.82
C LEU A 82 5.66 6.97 6.13
N PHE A 83 5.23 5.97 5.42
CA PHE A 83 6.13 5.10 4.68
C PHE A 83 6.81 5.89 3.56
N ALA A 84 6.05 6.73 2.84
CA ALA A 84 6.64 7.57 1.81
C ALA A 84 7.67 8.52 2.41
N GLU A 85 7.38 9.07 3.58
CA GLU A 85 8.31 9.94 4.26
C GLU A 85 9.59 9.19 4.63
N HIS A 86 9.43 7.97 5.11
CA HIS A 86 10.57 7.13 5.47
C HIS A 86 11.45 6.86 4.24
N LEU A 87 10.86 6.76 3.07
CA LEU A 87 11.60 6.53 1.85
C LEU A 87 12.13 7.81 1.22
N GLY A 88 11.82 8.95 1.81
CA GLY A 88 12.27 10.24 1.29
C GLY A 88 11.51 10.70 0.07
N ILE A 89 10.27 10.29 -0.07
CA ILE A 89 9.46 10.62 -1.23
C ILE A 89 8.55 11.79 -0.89
N GLY A 90 8.52 12.78 -1.78
CA GLY A 90 7.64 13.93 -1.63
C GLY A 90 8.16 14.94 -0.63
N GLY A 91 7.40 16.00 -0.43
CA GLY A 91 7.74 17.05 0.52
C GLY A 91 6.94 16.93 1.80
N GLU A 92 6.65 18.05 2.44
CA GLU A 92 5.86 18.02 3.66
C GLU A 92 4.44 17.54 3.35
N THR A 93 3.91 17.91 2.21
CA THR A 93 2.62 17.41 1.76
C THR A 93 2.89 16.30 0.76
N LYS A 94 2.24 15.17 0.96
CA LYS A 94 2.43 14.02 0.09
C LYS A 94 1.24 13.89 -0.82
N TYR A 95 1.51 13.75 -2.11
CA TYR A 95 0.46 13.56 -3.11
C TYR A 95 0.61 12.16 -3.66
N PHE A 96 -0.43 11.34 -3.54
CA PHE A 96 -0.38 10.01 -4.11
C PHE A 96 -1.77 9.61 -4.58
N ASP A 97 -1.80 8.74 -5.59
CA ASP A 97 -3.05 8.23 -6.09
C ASP A 97 -3.20 6.79 -5.63
N CYS A 98 -4.43 6.35 -5.54
CA CYS A 98 -4.73 4.98 -5.21
C CYS A 98 -5.13 4.30 -6.48
N LEU A 99 -4.32 3.35 -6.92
CA LEU A 99 -4.63 2.62 -8.12
C LEU A 99 -5.54 1.49 -7.75
N LEU A 100 -6.76 1.61 -8.22
CA LEU A 100 -7.69 0.53 -8.06
C LEU A 100 -7.50 -0.43 -9.21
N TYR A 101 -7.87 -1.70 -9.02
CA TYR A 101 -7.81 -2.68 -9.99
C TYR A 101 -8.64 -2.42 -11.15
N THR A 102 -9.78 -1.73 -11.00
CA THR A 102 -10.59 -1.41 -12.13
C THR A 102 -10.24 -0.06 -12.61
N SER A 103 -9.96 0.04 -13.85
CA SER A 103 -9.40 1.23 -14.41
C SER A 103 -10.30 2.42 -14.37
N ASP A 104 -11.58 2.23 -14.42
CA ASP A 104 -12.43 3.38 -14.49
C ASP A 104 -12.54 4.08 -13.19
N ALA A 105 -12.22 3.45 -12.15
CA ALA A 105 -12.32 4.13 -10.90
C ALA A 105 -11.13 4.98 -10.65
N ALA A 106 -10.13 4.76 -11.37
CA ALA A 106 -8.90 5.43 -11.09
C ALA A 106 -8.95 6.88 -11.30
N ASP A 107 -9.91 7.33 -12.02
CA ASP A 107 -9.92 8.73 -12.31
C ASP A 107 -10.25 9.51 -11.10
N GLU A 108 -10.68 8.93 -10.08
CA GLU A 108 -11.02 9.68 -8.98
C GLU A 108 -9.95 10.35 -8.36
N GLY A 109 -8.81 10.05 -8.65
CA GLY A 109 -7.74 10.82 -8.21
C GLY A 109 -7.95 11.22 -6.81
N LEU A 110 -8.15 10.30 -5.96
CA LEU A 110 -8.30 10.66 -4.64
C LEU A 110 -7.03 11.12 -4.11
N GLY A 111 -6.73 12.35 -4.39
CA GLY A 111 -5.55 12.93 -3.83
C GLY A 111 -5.78 13.06 -2.37
N VAL A 112 -5.06 12.35 -1.62
CA VAL A 112 -5.12 12.49 -0.20
C VAL A 112 -3.87 13.19 0.21
N ASP A 113 -4.03 14.33 0.78
CA ASP A 113 -2.89 15.10 1.20
C ASP A 113 -2.44 14.71 2.57
#